data_61df28c0b77c8290b04893989de812c3
#
_entry.id   61df28c0b77c8290b04893989de812c3
#
_cell.length_a   1.000
_cell.length_b   1.000
_cell.length_c   1.000
_cell.angle_alpha   90.00
_cell.angle_beta   90.00
_cell.angle_gamma   90.00
#
_symmetry.space_group_name_H-M   'P 1'
#
loop_
_entity.id
_entity.type
_entity.pdbx_description
1 polymer ?
#
loop_
_entity_poly.entity_id
_entity_poly.type
_entity_poly.pdbx_seq_one_letter_code
_entity_poly.pdbx_strand_id
1 'polypeptide(L)'
;MNRKIEVIPYLGFKGGNCEEAIHAYIHAFGGKIIWMSRWSEKNSDNPQQIGTVMHAEFELGSTRMAGGDILDCTEVKTDISLMVHMDSEAEALHALSVLAEGGGTLLQPLKPHPEPDDGGCGSSVKDRFGYTWIITCPNPAKQ
;
A
#
# COMPACT_ATOMS: atom_id res chain seq x y z
N MET A 1 -29.79 12.11 12.39
CA MET A 1 -29.11 10.98 11.71
C MET A 1 -27.66 11.33 11.45
N ASN A 2 -26.76 10.58 12.04
CA ASN A 2 -25.34 10.81 11.86
C ASN A 2 -24.86 10.11 10.58
N ARG A 3 -24.37 10.90 9.65
CA ARG A 3 -23.71 10.35 8.46
C ARG A 3 -22.21 10.22 8.74
N LYS A 4 -21.70 9.02 8.50
CA LYS A 4 -20.26 8.78 8.55
C LYS A 4 -19.72 8.81 7.13
N ILE A 5 -18.85 9.76 6.87
CA ILE A 5 -18.14 9.86 5.59
C ILE A 5 -16.80 9.15 5.75
N GLU A 6 -16.51 8.22 4.85
CA GLU A 6 -15.21 7.54 4.81
C GLU A 6 -14.51 7.91 3.52
N VAL A 7 -13.26 8.25 3.62
CA VAL A 7 -12.39 8.42 2.46
C VAL A 7 -11.51 7.18 2.39
N ILE A 8 -11.72 6.36 1.37
CA ILE A 8 -11.05 5.08 1.24
C ILE A 8 -10.07 5.17 0.07
N PRO A 9 -8.75 5.01 0.32
CA PRO A 9 -7.80 4.95 -0.78
C PRO A 9 -8.12 3.78 -1.71
N TYR A 10 -8.19 4.06 -2.99
CA TYR A 10 -8.41 3.04 -4.01
C TYR A 10 -7.16 2.93 -4.87
N LEU A 11 -6.55 1.76 -4.90
CA LEU A 11 -5.32 1.51 -5.62
C LEU A 11 -5.60 0.70 -6.88
N GLY A 12 -5.24 1.26 -8.04
CA GLY A 12 -5.35 0.56 -9.31
C GLY A 12 -4.03 -0.13 -9.68
N PHE A 13 -4.12 -1.31 -10.25
CA PHE A 13 -2.95 -2.10 -10.65
C PHE A 13 -3.12 -2.56 -12.09
N LYS A 14 -2.01 -2.68 -12.80
CA LYS A 14 -2.01 -3.22 -14.16
C LYS A 14 -1.44 -4.63 -14.17
N GLY A 15 -1.70 -5.36 -15.25
CA GLY A 15 -1.12 -6.68 -15.45
C GLY A 15 -1.63 -7.74 -14.49
N GLY A 16 -2.80 -7.55 -13.87
CA GLY A 16 -3.35 -8.52 -12.93
C GLY A 16 -2.66 -8.57 -11.58
N ASN A 17 -1.98 -7.50 -11.18
CA ASN A 17 -1.13 -7.48 -9.99
C ASN A 17 -1.86 -7.14 -8.68
N CYS A 18 -3.15 -6.85 -8.72
CA CYS A 18 -3.88 -6.36 -7.54
C CYS A 18 -3.78 -7.32 -6.35
N GLU A 19 -4.08 -8.59 -6.56
CA GLU A 19 -4.06 -9.56 -5.45
C GLU A 19 -2.67 -9.73 -4.86
N GLU A 20 -1.66 -9.83 -5.72
CA GLU A 20 -0.27 -9.94 -5.27
C GLU A 20 0.15 -8.72 -4.46
N ALA A 21 -0.25 -7.53 -4.90
CA ALA A 21 0.06 -6.30 -4.20
C ALA A 21 -0.59 -6.27 -2.82
N ILE A 22 -1.87 -6.64 -2.72
CA ILE A 22 -2.58 -6.67 -1.45
C ILE A 22 -1.89 -7.62 -0.47
N HIS A 23 -1.48 -8.81 -0.93
CA HIS A 23 -0.76 -9.76 -0.08
C HIS A 23 0.57 -9.20 0.40
N ALA A 24 1.31 -8.50 -0.47
CA ALA A 24 2.56 -7.85 -0.08
C ALA A 24 2.33 -6.77 0.99
N TYR A 25 1.29 -5.96 0.84
CA TYR A 25 0.96 -4.92 1.81
C TYR A 25 0.54 -5.53 3.15
N ILE A 26 -0.27 -6.58 3.14
CA ILE A 26 -0.66 -7.28 4.37
C ILE A 26 0.58 -7.87 5.05
N HIS A 27 1.50 -8.42 4.28
CA HIS A 27 2.76 -8.94 4.82
C HIS A 27 3.61 -7.83 5.46
N ALA A 28 3.63 -6.65 4.82
CA ALA A 28 4.39 -5.51 5.31
C ALA A 28 3.80 -4.90 6.59
N PHE A 29 2.47 -4.73 6.64
CA PHE A 29 1.82 -3.89 7.64
C PHE A 29 0.86 -4.65 8.56
N GLY A 30 0.50 -5.87 8.22
CA GLY A 30 -0.58 -6.57 8.89
C GLY A 30 -1.93 -6.12 8.36
N GLY A 31 -2.89 -7.00 8.42
CA GLY A 31 -4.23 -6.74 7.95
C GLY A 31 -4.90 -7.98 7.37
N LYS A 32 -5.92 -7.76 6.56
CA LYS A 32 -6.68 -8.86 5.98
C LYS A 32 -7.45 -8.41 4.75
N ILE A 33 -7.75 -9.34 3.87
CA ILE A 33 -8.70 -9.13 2.78
C ILE A 33 -10.11 -9.28 3.35
N ILE A 34 -10.96 -8.24 3.13
CA ILE A 34 -12.35 -8.28 3.57
C ILE A 34 -13.18 -9.06 2.56
N TRP A 35 -13.07 -8.69 1.28
CA TRP A 35 -13.66 -9.45 0.18
C TRP A 35 -13.02 -9.06 -1.15
N MET A 36 -13.23 -9.91 -2.16
CA MET A 36 -12.64 -9.70 -3.48
C MET A 36 -13.57 -10.30 -4.54
N SER A 37 -13.83 -9.54 -5.60
CA SER A 37 -14.56 -10.02 -6.75
C SER A 37 -13.66 -10.01 -7.98
N ARG A 38 -13.96 -10.90 -8.93
CA ARG A 38 -13.18 -11.04 -10.15
C ARG A 38 -14.07 -10.88 -11.38
N TRP A 39 -13.47 -10.38 -12.44
CA TRP A 39 -14.12 -10.37 -13.73
C TRP A 39 -14.28 -11.81 -14.25
N SER A 40 -15.45 -12.10 -14.82
CA SER A 40 -15.74 -13.39 -15.43
C SER A 40 -16.43 -13.17 -16.78
N GLU A 41 -16.71 -14.24 -17.50
CA GLU A 41 -17.44 -14.16 -18.77
C GLU A 41 -18.86 -13.59 -18.62
N LYS A 42 -19.42 -13.63 -17.40
CA LYS A 42 -20.75 -13.08 -17.12
C LYS A 42 -20.78 -11.56 -17.13
N ASN A 43 -19.64 -10.90 -16.87
CA ASN A 43 -19.59 -9.45 -16.71
C ASN A 43 -18.50 -8.78 -17.53
N SER A 44 -17.80 -9.53 -18.39
CA SER A 44 -16.79 -8.99 -19.30
C SER A 44 -16.70 -9.82 -20.56
N ASP A 45 -16.55 -9.14 -21.70
CA ASP A 45 -16.27 -9.77 -23.00
C ASP A 45 -14.79 -9.73 -23.34
N ASN A 46 -13.97 -9.11 -22.50
CA ASN A 46 -12.54 -8.94 -22.78
C ASN A 46 -11.73 -10.08 -22.14
N PRO A 47 -11.11 -10.97 -22.95
CA PRO A 47 -10.32 -12.09 -22.41
C PRO A 47 -9.18 -11.65 -21.50
N GLN A 48 -8.62 -10.45 -21.70
CA GLN A 48 -7.54 -9.94 -20.86
C GLN A 48 -8.03 -9.53 -19.48
N GLN A 49 -9.31 -9.22 -19.35
CA GLN A 49 -9.91 -8.81 -18.08
C GLN A 49 -10.37 -10.00 -17.23
N ILE A 50 -10.82 -11.06 -17.88
CA ILE A 50 -11.37 -12.24 -17.20
C ILE A 50 -10.33 -12.83 -16.24
N GLY A 51 -10.74 -13.07 -14.99
CA GLY A 51 -9.88 -13.59 -13.94
C GLY A 51 -9.16 -12.53 -13.13
N THR A 52 -9.09 -11.29 -13.63
CA THR A 52 -8.47 -10.20 -12.86
C THR A 52 -9.43 -9.70 -11.79
N VAL A 53 -8.90 -8.94 -10.83
CA VAL A 53 -9.69 -8.42 -9.71
C VAL A 53 -10.53 -7.25 -10.18
N MET A 54 -11.86 -7.41 -10.10
CA MET A 54 -12.80 -6.34 -10.39
C MET A 54 -12.77 -5.29 -9.29
N HIS A 55 -12.83 -5.73 -8.04
CA HIS A 55 -12.83 -4.89 -6.86
C HIS A 55 -12.42 -5.71 -5.64
N ALA A 56 -11.59 -5.13 -4.81
CA ALA A 56 -11.20 -5.73 -3.54
C ALA A 56 -11.30 -4.71 -2.44
N GLU A 57 -11.68 -5.15 -1.25
CA GLU A 57 -11.62 -4.35 -0.04
C GLU A 57 -10.77 -5.09 0.98
N PHE A 58 -9.89 -4.35 1.63
CA PHE A 58 -8.93 -4.92 2.57
C PHE A 58 -8.60 -3.92 3.66
N GLU A 59 -8.02 -4.40 4.72
CA GLU A 59 -7.52 -3.55 5.80
C GLU A 59 -6.01 -3.68 5.87
N LEU A 60 -5.34 -2.55 6.08
CA LEU A 60 -3.94 -2.48 6.46
C LEU A 60 -3.88 -1.82 7.84
N GLY A 61 -3.42 -2.57 8.84
CA GLY A 61 -3.60 -2.12 10.21
C GLY A 61 -5.08 -1.92 10.49
N SER A 62 -5.46 -0.73 10.90
CA SER A 62 -6.87 -0.37 11.14
C SER A 62 -7.51 0.40 9.99
N THR A 63 -6.80 0.58 8.88
CA THR A 63 -7.27 1.42 7.77
C THR A 63 -7.91 0.58 6.68
N ARG A 64 -9.12 0.96 6.31
CA ARG A 64 -9.82 0.35 5.18
C ARG A 64 -9.28 0.88 3.86
N MET A 65 -8.99 -0.04 2.95
CA MET A 65 -8.45 0.24 1.63
C MET A 65 -9.29 -0.48 0.58
N ALA A 66 -9.18 -0.07 -0.65
CA ALA A 66 -9.78 -0.76 -1.78
C ALA A 66 -8.83 -0.77 -2.97
N GLY A 67 -9.12 -1.61 -3.94
CA GLY A 67 -8.31 -1.66 -5.16
C GLY A 67 -8.91 -2.59 -6.20
N GLY A 68 -8.28 -2.60 -7.36
CA GLY A 68 -8.68 -3.48 -8.44
C GLY A 68 -7.65 -3.47 -9.57
N ASP A 69 -7.78 -4.41 -10.49
CA ASP A 69 -6.97 -4.44 -11.69
C ASP A 69 -7.60 -3.54 -12.75
N ILE A 70 -6.78 -2.73 -13.40
CA ILE A 70 -7.20 -1.75 -14.40
C ILE A 70 -6.47 -2.03 -15.70
N LEU A 71 -7.20 -2.27 -16.79
CA LEU A 71 -6.59 -2.58 -18.09
C LEU A 71 -5.77 -1.42 -18.65
N ASP A 72 -6.31 -0.21 -18.55
CA ASP A 72 -5.71 0.99 -19.12
C ASP A 72 -4.95 1.80 -18.09
N CYS A 73 -4.37 1.12 -17.10
CA CYS A 73 -3.58 1.77 -16.07
C CYS A 73 -2.31 2.37 -16.71
N THR A 74 -2.26 3.68 -16.78
CA THR A 74 -1.05 4.38 -17.22
C THR A 74 -0.18 4.64 -15.99
N GLU A 75 1.13 4.80 -16.22
CA GLU A 75 2.00 5.29 -15.14
C GLU A 75 1.64 6.75 -14.88
N VAL A 76 0.79 6.96 -13.89
CA VAL A 76 0.50 8.30 -13.42
C VAL A 76 1.49 8.58 -12.31
N LYS A 77 2.42 9.49 -12.57
CA LYS A 77 3.27 10.04 -11.52
C LYS A 77 2.40 10.96 -10.69
N THR A 78 2.28 10.66 -9.42
CA THR A 78 1.51 11.47 -8.49
C THR A 78 2.36 11.80 -7.27
N ASP A 79 2.12 12.96 -6.70
CA ASP A 79 2.77 13.36 -5.46
C ASP A 79 2.02 12.84 -4.22
N ILE A 80 1.01 12.00 -4.43
CA ILE A 80 0.33 11.35 -3.31
C ILE A 80 1.17 10.16 -2.84
N SER A 81 1.48 10.13 -1.56
CA SER A 81 2.13 9.00 -0.90
C SER A 81 1.22 8.49 0.20
N LEU A 82 1.35 7.21 0.53
CA LEU A 82 0.64 6.63 1.66
C LEU A 82 1.61 6.58 2.83
N MET A 83 1.22 7.16 3.96
CA MET A 83 2.05 7.16 5.15
C MET A 83 1.53 6.12 6.14
N VAL A 84 2.44 5.31 6.65
CA VAL A 84 2.15 4.29 7.64
C VAL A 84 3.05 4.53 8.86
N HIS A 85 2.43 4.69 10.01
CA HIS A 85 3.16 4.83 11.26
C HIS A 85 3.25 3.46 11.94
N MET A 86 4.48 2.97 12.11
CA MET A 86 4.75 1.70 12.76
C MET A 86 5.14 1.93 14.22
N ASP A 87 4.89 0.94 15.07
CA ASP A 87 5.14 1.07 16.49
C ASP A 87 6.60 0.95 16.88
N SER A 88 7.42 0.33 16.03
CA SER A 88 8.83 0.09 16.32
C SER A 88 9.70 0.19 15.09
N GLU A 89 10.99 0.41 15.33
CA GLU A 89 12.00 0.39 14.26
C GLU A 89 12.03 -0.96 13.54
N ALA A 90 11.93 -2.05 14.29
CA ALA A 90 11.96 -3.39 13.70
C ALA A 90 10.81 -3.60 12.72
N GLU A 91 9.60 -3.16 13.08
CA GLU A 91 8.43 -3.25 12.19
C GLU A 91 8.60 -2.37 10.97
N ALA A 92 9.15 -1.16 11.14
CA ALA A 92 9.39 -0.24 10.03
C ALA A 92 10.41 -0.82 9.05
N LEU A 93 11.49 -1.39 9.55
CA LEU A 93 12.53 -2.02 8.71
C LEU A 93 11.96 -3.23 7.96
N HIS A 94 11.13 -4.04 8.62
CA HIS A 94 10.47 -5.16 7.98
C HIS A 94 9.58 -4.68 6.81
N ALA A 95 8.76 -3.67 7.05
CA ALA A 95 7.88 -3.13 6.02
C ALA A 95 8.68 -2.59 4.83
N LEU A 96 9.74 -1.85 5.08
CA LEU A 96 10.62 -1.34 4.02
C LEU A 96 11.21 -2.48 3.20
N SER A 97 11.69 -3.53 3.87
CA SER A 97 12.25 -4.70 3.20
C SER A 97 11.23 -5.37 2.26
N VAL A 98 10.02 -5.59 2.75
CA VAL A 98 8.96 -6.22 1.96
C VAL A 98 8.61 -5.37 0.74
N LEU A 99 8.44 -4.05 0.93
CA LEU A 99 8.02 -3.16 -0.15
C LEU A 99 9.12 -2.92 -1.19
N ALA A 100 10.39 -3.01 -0.79
CA ALA A 100 11.50 -2.85 -1.72
C ALA A 100 11.78 -4.10 -2.57
N GLU A 101 11.20 -5.24 -2.21
CA GLU A 101 11.43 -6.49 -2.95
C GLU A 101 10.88 -6.45 -4.37
N GLY A 102 11.47 -7.24 -5.25
CA GLY A 102 10.92 -7.53 -6.57
C GLY A 102 10.91 -6.35 -7.53
N GLY A 103 11.77 -5.36 -7.34
CA GLY A 103 11.85 -4.20 -8.22
C GLY A 103 11.39 -2.90 -7.57
N GLY A 104 11.10 -2.92 -6.27
CA GLY A 104 10.89 -1.70 -5.51
C GLY A 104 12.18 -0.94 -5.29
N THR A 105 12.09 0.30 -4.85
CA THR A 105 13.24 1.19 -4.64
C THR A 105 13.13 1.87 -3.29
N LEU A 106 14.12 1.67 -2.45
CA LEU A 106 14.24 2.46 -1.21
C LEU A 106 14.67 3.87 -1.60
N LEU A 107 13.78 4.85 -1.40
CA LEU A 107 14.05 6.23 -1.77
C LEU A 107 14.84 6.95 -0.69
N GLN A 108 14.44 6.76 0.57
CA GLN A 108 15.16 7.30 1.71
C GLN A 108 15.20 6.26 2.83
N PRO A 109 16.40 5.95 3.36
CA PRO A 109 16.49 4.99 4.46
C PRO A 109 15.89 5.57 5.74
N LEU A 110 15.52 4.67 6.65
CA LEU A 110 14.98 5.04 7.94
C LEU A 110 16.01 5.80 8.76
N LYS A 111 15.67 7.02 9.15
CA LYS A 111 16.56 7.86 9.96
C LYS A 111 15.73 8.84 10.78
N PRO A 112 16.28 9.36 11.89
CA PRO A 112 15.57 10.38 12.67
C PRO A 112 15.26 11.62 11.83
N HIS A 113 14.10 12.24 12.11
CA HIS A 113 13.78 13.53 11.53
C HIS A 113 14.69 14.61 12.10
N PRO A 114 14.87 15.72 11.36
CA PRO A 114 15.59 16.86 11.90
C PRO A 114 14.87 17.45 13.13
N GLU A 115 15.63 18.03 14.05
CA GLU A 115 15.05 18.75 15.17
C GLU A 115 14.10 19.87 14.66
N PRO A 116 12.97 20.12 15.32
CA PRO A 116 12.53 19.58 16.61
C PRO A 116 11.71 18.28 16.53
N ASP A 117 11.61 17.64 15.37
CA ASP A 117 10.78 16.44 15.16
C ASP A 117 11.57 15.14 15.34
N ASP A 118 12.71 15.19 15.99
CA ASP A 118 13.62 14.06 16.15
C ASP A 118 13.15 12.97 17.13
N GLY A 119 11.93 13.10 17.66
CA GLY A 119 11.28 12.03 18.40
C GLY A 119 10.80 10.87 17.52
N GLY A 120 10.78 11.07 16.23
CA GLY A 120 10.40 10.05 15.25
C GLY A 120 11.42 9.86 14.17
N CYS A 121 11.32 8.73 13.49
CA CYS A 121 12.10 8.39 12.30
C CYS A 121 11.20 8.31 11.09
N GLY A 122 11.74 8.60 9.92
CA GLY A 122 11.03 8.51 8.66
C GLY A 122 11.85 7.86 7.57
N SER A 123 11.16 7.33 6.60
CA SER A 123 11.73 6.69 5.42
C SER A 123 10.75 6.76 4.27
N SER A 124 11.19 6.44 3.07
CA SER A 124 10.28 6.31 1.94
C SER A 124 10.75 5.22 0.99
N VAL A 125 9.79 4.55 0.39
CA VAL A 125 10.01 3.44 -0.52
C VAL A 125 8.96 3.48 -1.63
N LYS A 126 9.39 3.23 -2.87
CA LYS A 126 8.49 3.01 -3.98
C LYS A 126 8.40 1.51 -4.19
N ASP A 127 7.21 0.95 -4.08
CA ASP A 127 7.04 -0.49 -4.25
C ASP A 127 7.12 -0.89 -5.72
N ARG A 128 7.20 -2.20 -5.98
CA ARG A 128 7.31 -2.71 -7.35
C ARG A 128 6.07 -2.48 -8.20
N PHE A 129 4.98 -2.06 -7.57
CA PHE A 129 3.72 -1.74 -8.26
C PHE A 129 3.60 -0.25 -8.59
N GLY A 130 4.55 0.57 -8.15
CA GLY A 130 4.62 1.99 -8.48
C GLY A 130 4.10 2.94 -7.42
N TYR A 131 3.64 2.44 -6.28
CA TYR A 131 3.15 3.28 -5.19
C TYR A 131 4.26 3.66 -4.23
N THR A 132 4.22 4.89 -3.75
CA THR A 132 5.19 5.41 -2.78
C THR A 132 4.60 5.39 -1.38
N TRP A 133 5.37 4.85 -0.45
CA TRP A 133 5.01 4.73 0.95
C TRP A 133 6.01 5.50 1.80
N ILE A 134 5.48 6.23 2.79
CA ILE A 134 6.29 6.87 3.83
C ILE A 134 6.11 6.02 5.07
N ILE A 135 7.21 5.46 5.58
CA ILE A 135 7.16 4.60 6.76
C ILE A 135 7.83 5.33 7.91
N THR A 136 7.09 5.50 8.99
CA THR A 136 7.55 6.21 10.18
C THR A 136 7.51 5.29 11.41
N CYS A 137 8.31 5.61 12.40
CA CYS A 137 8.29 4.93 13.70
C CYS A 137 8.87 5.85 14.76
N PRO A 138 8.70 5.56 16.06
CA PRO A 138 9.38 6.31 17.11
C PRO A 138 10.90 6.19 16.97
N ASN A 139 11.61 7.25 17.35
CA ASN A 139 13.07 7.24 17.36
C ASN A 139 13.57 6.47 18.59
N PRO A 140 14.26 5.31 18.41
CA PRO A 140 14.70 4.51 19.56
C PRO A 140 15.62 5.27 20.51
N ALA A 141 16.40 6.23 19.99
CA ALA A 141 17.33 7.02 20.82
C ALA A 141 16.61 8.04 21.72
N LYS A 142 15.31 8.27 21.50
CA LYS A 142 14.51 9.24 22.25
C LYS A 142 13.41 8.58 23.08
N GLN A 143 13.45 7.27 23.22
CA GLN A 143 12.47 6.51 24.02
C GLN A 143 12.84 6.48 25.50
#